data_39c07eb5fc1364490b6815e71f70a3b5
#
_entry.id   39c07eb5fc1364490b6815e71f70a3b5
#
_cell.length_a   1.000
_cell.length_b   1.000
_cell.length_c   1.000
_cell.angle_alpha   90.00
_cell.angle_beta   90.00
_cell.angle_gamma   90.00
#
_symmetry.space_group_name_H-M   'P 1'
#
loop_
_entity.id
_entity.type
_entity.pdbx_description
1 polymer ?
#
loop_
_entity_poly.entity_id
_entity_poly.type
_entity_poly.pdbx_seq_one_letter_code
_entity_poly.pdbx_strand_id
1 'polypeptide(L)'
;MMPHTGDVVQQKVPAAVYSGHGFVNLTGSTQVNELGNIETPIVLTNTLSVPAAMNGLISYTLAQAGNEKISSVNAVVGETNDGFLNDIRGRHVTEQNVLTAIQSATPNKVIEGAVGAGTGTVCFGFKGGIGSSSRKLPASLGGYTIGVLVQSNFGGVLTINGIAVGAYLQKFSFSNELLNNVDGSCMIIVATDAPLDHRNLMRLAKRAMLGLGRTGGIASNGSGDYVIAFSTAEQNRVLHQTNNLPKPLLNLPNDATSPLFMAAIEATEEAIINSLLAATETIGFKGNKVAALPIQQ
;
A
#
# COMPACT_ATOMS: atom_id res chain seq x y z
N MET A 1 -4.20 7.02 3.31
CA MET A 1 -3.18 7.92 2.72
C MET A 1 -3.86 8.97 1.86
N MET A 2 -3.50 10.24 2.06
CA MET A 2 -4.00 11.36 1.25
C MET A 2 -3.02 11.64 0.12
N PRO A 3 -3.44 11.65 -1.17
CA PRO A 3 -2.56 11.98 -2.28
C PRO A 3 -2.06 13.44 -2.26
N HIS A 4 -2.89 14.36 -1.76
CA HIS A 4 -2.56 15.77 -1.51
C HIS A 4 -3.54 16.37 -0.49
N THR A 5 -3.30 17.60 -0.06
CA THR A 5 -4.10 18.29 0.98
C THR A 5 -5.43 18.85 0.48
N GLY A 6 -5.65 18.92 -0.85
CA GLY A 6 -6.89 19.41 -1.45
C GLY A 6 -7.92 18.30 -1.62
N ASP A 7 -9.06 18.67 -2.22
CA ASP A 7 -10.10 17.72 -2.59
C ASP A 7 -9.68 16.85 -3.77
N VAL A 8 -9.54 15.54 -3.51
CA VAL A 8 -8.98 14.59 -4.47
C VAL A 8 -9.93 14.33 -5.64
N VAL A 9 -11.26 14.40 -5.45
CA VAL A 9 -12.20 14.24 -6.56
C VAL A 9 -12.18 15.44 -7.51
N GLN A 10 -11.94 16.63 -6.98
CA GLN A 10 -11.83 17.85 -7.80
C GLN A 10 -10.48 17.94 -8.52
N GLN A 11 -9.43 17.36 -7.93
CA GLN A 11 -8.06 17.35 -8.47
C GLN A 11 -7.47 15.95 -8.34
N LYS A 12 -7.88 15.06 -9.24
CA LYS A 12 -7.42 13.66 -9.26
C LYS A 12 -5.93 13.58 -9.55
N VAL A 13 -5.27 12.55 -9.04
CA VAL A 13 -3.84 12.32 -9.29
C VAL A 13 -3.64 11.19 -10.28
N PRO A 14 -2.68 11.29 -11.22
CA PRO A 14 -2.29 10.18 -12.07
C PRO A 14 -1.89 8.96 -11.24
N ALA A 15 -2.39 7.79 -11.62
CA ALA A 15 -2.17 6.56 -10.86
C ALA A 15 -2.23 5.32 -11.74
N ALA A 16 -1.72 4.21 -11.20
CA ALA A 16 -1.86 2.88 -11.77
C ALA A 16 -1.92 1.84 -10.66
N VAL A 17 -2.61 0.75 -10.91
CA VAL A 17 -2.68 -0.42 -10.04
C VAL A 17 -2.08 -1.62 -10.75
N TYR A 18 -1.08 -2.25 -10.14
CA TYR A 18 -0.52 -3.51 -10.59
C TYR A 18 -0.92 -4.64 -9.62
N SER A 19 -1.49 -5.72 -10.16
CA SER A 19 -1.74 -6.95 -9.42
C SER A 19 -0.56 -7.90 -9.63
N GLY A 20 0.21 -8.14 -8.58
CA GLY A 20 1.23 -9.18 -8.55
C GLY A 20 0.59 -10.55 -8.38
N HIS A 21 -0.37 -10.65 -7.48
CA HIS A 21 -1.29 -11.78 -7.30
C HIS A 21 -2.63 -11.26 -6.77
N GLY A 22 -3.74 -11.80 -7.22
CA GLY A 22 -5.07 -11.18 -7.07
C GLY A 22 -6.07 -11.98 -6.24
N PHE A 23 -5.67 -12.64 -5.15
CA PHE A 23 -6.61 -13.42 -4.32
C PHE A 23 -7.52 -12.54 -3.45
N VAL A 24 -7.02 -11.42 -2.91
CA VAL A 24 -7.81 -10.50 -2.06
C VAL A 24 -8.39 -9.32 -2.85
N ASN A 25 -9.11 -8.43 -2.18
CA ASN A 25 -9.81 -7.33 -2.81
C ASN A 25 -8.93 -6.06 -2.89
N LEU A 26 -8.96 -5.39 -4.04
CA LEU A 26 -8.57 -3.99 -4.18
C LEU A 26 -9.69 -3.27 -4.91
N THR A 27 -10.51 -2.51 -4.16
CA THR A 27 -11.61 -1.78 -4.76
C THR A 27 -11.11 -0.57 -5.56
N GLY A 28 -11.87 -0.18 -6.55
CA GLY A 28 -11.53 0.97 -7.41
C GLY A 28 -10.48 0.69 -8.48
N SER A 29 -9.79 -0.46 -8.44
CA SER A 29 -8.67 -0.78 -9.33
C SER A 29 -9.03 -0.76 -10.82
N THR A 30 -10.23 -1.20 -11.20
CA THR A 30 -10.69 -1.19 -12.60
C THR A 30 -10.76 0.22 -13.17
N GLN A 31 -11.39 1.16 -12.46
CA GLN A 31 -11.46 2.55 -12.90
C GLN A 31 -10.08 3.23 -12.88
N VAL A 32 -9.26 2.96 -11.87
CA VAL A 32 -7.89 3.51 -11.83
C VAL A 32 -7.09 3.07 -13.05
N ASN A 33 -7.19 1.82 -13.46
CA ASN A 33 -6.47 1.31 -14.63
C ASN A 33 -7.08 1.77 -15.96
N GLU A 34 -8.40 1.95 -16.03
CA GLU A 34 -9.08 2.45 -17.23
C GLU A 34 -8.82 3.95 -17.44
N LEU A 35 -8.97 4.76 -16.38
CA LEU A 35 -8.88 6.21 -16.46
C LEU A 35 -7.50 6.78 -16.11
N GLY A 36 -6.61 5.97 -15.53
CA GLY A 36 -5.26 6.38 -15.19
C GLY A 36 -5.14 7.34 -14.01
N ASN A 37 -6.14 7.43 -13.13
CA ASN A 37 -6.12 8.35 -12.00
C ASN A 37 -6.90 7.84 -10.79
N ILE A 38 -6.58 8.39 -9.61
CA ILE A 38 -7.27 8.19 -8.34
C ILE A 38 -8.05 9.47 -7.98
N GLU A 39 -9.28 9.29 -7.47
CA GLU A 39 -10.19 10.38 -7.11
C GLU A 39 -10.60 10.39 -5.63
N THR A 40 -10.06 9.50 -4.81
CA THR A 40 -10.29 9.45 -3.36
C THR A 40 -8.98 9.31 -2.60
N PRO A 41 -8.96 9.53 -1.28
CA PRO A 41 -7.92 8.97 -0.43
C PRO A 41 -7.81 7.45 -0.61
N ILE A 42 -6.65 6.88 -0.28
CA ILE A 42 -6.44 5.42 -0.25
C ILE A 42 -6.59 4.95 1.19
N VAL A 43 -7.48 4.00 1.44
CA VAL A 43 -7.66 3.37 2.75
C VAL A 43 -7.15 1.93 2.71
N LEU A 44 -6.42 1.53 3.77
CA LEU A 44 -6.03 0.16 4.02
C LEU A 44 -6.83 -0.37 5.21
N THR A 45 -7.29 -1.62 5.12
CA THR A 45 -8.12 -2.24 6.16
C THR A 45 -7.93 -3.76 6.17
N ASN A 46 -8.83 -4.49 6.83
CA ASN A 46 -8.94 -5.95 6.71
C ASN A 46 -10.05 -6.36 5.75
N THR A 47 -10.02 -7.62 5.30
CA THR A 47 -10.91 -8.16 4.26
C THR A 47 -12.39 -7.90 4.50
N LEU A 48 -12.91 -8.18 5.70
CA LEU A 48 -14.34 -8.06 5.96
C LEU A 48 -14.80 -6.65 6.30
N SER A 49 -13.88 -5.70 6.41
CA SER A 49 -14.16 -4.28 6.66
C SER A 49 -14.09 -3.41 5.40
N VAL A 50 -13.80 -3.98 4.22
CA VAL A 50 -13.78 -3.27 2.95
C VAL A 50 -15.07 -2.48 2.69
N PRO A 51 -16.29 -3.04 2.89
CA PRO A 51 -17.52 -2.28 2.68
C PRO A 51 -17.63 -1.03 3.56
N ALA A 52 -17.26 -1.13 4.84
CA ALA A 52 -17.27 0.01 5.76
C ALA A 52 -16.25 1.08 5.34
N ALA A 53 -15.08 0.66 4.86
CA ALA A 53 -14.05 1.56 4.37
C ALA A 53 -14.48 2.28 3.08
N MET A 54 -15.17 1.59 2.17
CA MET A 54 -15.75 2.21 0.98
C MET A 54 -16.80 3.25 1.35
N ASN A 55 -17.74 2.92 2.25
CA ASN A 55 -18.75 3.86 2.72
C ASN A 55 -18.11 5.10 3.33
N GLY A 56 -17.09 4.93 4.19
CA GLY A 56 -16.38 6.05 4.80
C GLY A 56 -15.71 6.97 3.77
N LEU A 57 -15.11 6.42 2.71
CA LEU A 57 -14.53 7.20 1.63
C LEU A 57 -15.59 7.94 0.81
N ILE A 58 -16.72 7.30 0.52
CA ILE A 58 -17.84 7.92 -0.19
C ILE A 58 -18.41 9.09 0.65
N SER A 59 -18.72 8.85 1.91
CA SER A 59 -19.24 9.88 2.82
C SER A 59 -18.25 11.03 2.97
N TYR A 60 -16.96 10.75 3.15
CA TYR A 60 -15.92 11.78 3.21
C TYR A 60 -15.91 12.64 1.94
N THR A 61 -15.91 12.01 0.77
CA THR A 61 -15.82 12.71 -0.51
C THR A 61 -17.04 13.57 -0.77
N LEU A 62 -18.25 13.03 -0.54
CA LEU A 62 -19.51 13.75 -0.78
C LEU A 62 -19.72 14.91 0.21
N ALA A 63 -19.13 14.84 1.40
CA ALA A 63 -19.24 15.91 2.41
C ALA A 63 -18.29 17.09 2.15
N GLN A 64 -17.37 17.01 1.19
CA GLN A 64 -16.48 18.12 0.87
C GLN A 64 -17.27 19.25 0.18
N ALA A 65 -16.97 20.50 0.55
CA ALA A 65 -17.57 21.66 -0.10
C ALA A 65 -17.21 21.71 -1.59
N GLY A 66 -18.21 21.92 -2.45
CA GLY A 66 -18.04 21.90 -3.90
C GLY A 66 -18.34 20.56 -4.56
N ASN A 67 -18.67 19.52 -3.75
CA ASN A 67 -18.99 18.18 -4.24
C ASN A 67 -20.50 17.89 -4.29
N GLU A 68 -21.35 18.91 -4.14
CA GLU A 68 -22.81 18.75 -4.09
C GLU A 68 -23.41 18.12 -5.36
N LYS A 69 -22.68 18.18 -6.47
CA LYS A 69 -23.09 17.59 -7.77
C LYS A 69 -22.40 16.28 -8.08
N ILE A 70 -21.52 15.79 -7.21
CA ILE A 70 -20.87 14.50 -7.39
C ILE A 70 -21.89 13.39 -7.14
N SER A 71 -22.10 12.53 -8.12
CA SER A 71 -23.06 11.41 -8.06
C SER A 71 -22.38 10.03 -8.15
N SER A 72 -21.06 9.99 -8.32
CA SER A 72 -20.28 8.76 -8.39
C SER A 72 -18.93 8.96 -7.74
N VAL A 73 -18.49 8.00 -6.92
CA VAL A 73 -17.21 8.01 -6.22
C VAL A 73 -16.58 6.64 -6.35
N ASN A 74 -15.38 6.58 -6.92
CA ASN A 74 -14.60 5.35 -7.03
C ASN A 74 -13.66 5.22 -5.82
N ALA A 75 -14.16 4.62 -4.75
CA ALA A 75 -13.41 4.44 -3.50
C ALA A 75 -12.27 3.42 -3.66
N VAL A 76 -11.04 3.82 -3.33
CA VAL A 76 -9.84 2.96 -3.39
C VAL A 76 -9.55 2.40 -2.00
N VAL A 77 -9.82 1.11 -1.81
CA VAL A 77 -9.61 0.39 -0.55
C VAL A 77 -8.81 -0.88 -0.81
N GLY A 78 -7.64 -0.98 -0.17
CA GLY A 78 -6.82 -2.19 -0.13
C GLY A 78 -7.00 -2.93 1.19
N GLU A 79 -6.76 -4.24 1.18
CA GLU A 79 -6.97 -5.07 2.37
C GLU A 79 -5.99 -6.23 2.48
N THR A 80 -5.83 -6.72 3.70
CA THR A 80 -5.20 -8.00 3.98
C THR A 80 -6.04 -8.78 5.00
N ASN A 81 -6.02 -10.11 4.93
CA ASN A 81 -6.75 -10.94 5.87
C ASN A 81 -5.97 -11.08 7.17
N ASP A 82 -6.44 -10.43 8.22
CA ASP A 82 -5.84 -10.43 9.56
C ASP A 82 -6.55 -11.37 10.55
N GLY A 83 -7.40 -12.28 10.05
CA GLY A 83 -8.29 -13.13 10.86
C GLY A 83 -7.60 -14.09 11.82
N PHE A 84 -6.28 -14.26 11.77
CA PHE A 84 -5.54 -15.03 12.75
C PHE A 84 -5.45 -14.31 14.11
N LEU A 85 -5.15 -13.01 14.09
CA LEU A 85 -5.03 -12.20 15.31
C LEU A 85 -6.26 -11.34 15.59
N ASN A 86 -7.09 -11.07 14.59
CA ASN A 86 -8.29 -10.26 14.71
C ASN A 86 -9.55 -11.14 14.70
N ASP A 87 -10.56 -10.80 15.51
CA ASP A 87 -11.92 -11.28 15.29
C ASP A 87 -12.51 -10.61 14.04
N ILE A 88 -12.03 -11.03 12.89
CA ILE A 88 -12.37 -10.42 11.59
C ILE A 88 -13.87 -10.50 11.29
N ARG A 89 -14.56 -11.54 11.78
CA ARG A 89 -16.00 -11.73 11.60
C ARG A 89 -16.84 -10.73 12.40
N GLY A 90 -16.28 -10.14 13.45
CA GLY A 90 -16.90 -9.09 14.23
C GLY A 90 -17.03 -7.78 13.45
N ARG A 91 -16.26 -7.60 12.36
CA ARG A 91 -16.29 -6.42 11.49
C ARG A 91 -16.23 -5.10 12.28
N HIS A 92 -15.24 -4.99 13.15
CA HIS A 92 -15.14 -3.91 14.13
C HIS A 92 -14.79 -2.54 13.54
N VAL A 93 -14.28 -2.50 12.31
CA VAL A 93 -14.02 -1.23 11.60
C VAL A 93 -15.33 -0.67 11.08
N THR A 94 -15.63 0.57 11.47
CA THR A 94 -16.82 1.32 11.08
C THR A 94 -16.47 2.45 10.13
N GLU A 95 -17.48 3.03 9.49
CA GLU A 95 -17.34 4.25 8.67
C GLU A 95 -16.70 5.39 9.49
N GLN A 96 -17.11 5.56 10.76
CA GLN A 96 -16.55 6.60 11.63
C GLN A 96 -15.06 6.43 11.89
N ASN A 97 -14.56 5.18 11.97
CA ASN A 97 -13.12 4.93 12.11
C ASN A 97 -12.36 5.42 10.88
N VAL A 98 -12.93 5.25 9.68
CA VAL A 98 -12.34 5.73 8.43
C VAL A 98 -12.31 7.25 8.38
N LEU A 99 -13.41 7.91 8.71
CA LEU A 99 -13.47 9.39 8.79
C LEU A 99 -12.43 9.93 9.77
N THR A 100 -12.32 9.33 10.95
CA THR A 100 -11.32 9.69 11.96
C THR A 100 -9.89 9.50 11.43
N ALA A 101 -9.63 8.38 10.75
CA ALA A 101 -8.30 8.11 10.17
C ALA A 101 -7.92 9.13 9.07
N ILE A 102 -8.88 9.56 8.25
CA ILE A 102 -8.66 10.60 7.24
C ILE A 102 -8.38 11.95 7.90
N GLN A 103 -9.18 12.34 8.89
CA GLN A 103 -9.05 13.61 9.62
C GLN A 103 -7.75 13.71 10.42
N SER A 104 -7.27 12.58 10.93
CA SER A 104 -6.01 12.51 11.70
C SER A 104 -4.76 12.33 10.83
N ALA A 105 -4.92 12.20 9.50
CA ALA A 105 -3.80 12.02 8.59
C ALA A 105 -2.88 13.25 8.60
N THR A 106 -1.58 13.03 8.79
CA THR A 106 -0.58 14.10 8.86
C THR A 106 0.57 13.81 7.87
N PRO A 107 1.29 14.85 7.42
CA PRO A 107 2.49 14.67 6.60
C PRO A 107 3.72 14.25 7.41
N ASN A 108 3.57 14.00 8.71
CA ASN A 108 4.65 13.64 9.61
C ASN A 108 5.11 12.18 9.39
N LYS A 109 6.13 11.77 10.16
CA LYS A 109 6.62 10.38 10.14
C LYS A 109 5.46 9.41 10.34
N VAL A 110 5.40 8.39 9.47
CA VAL A 110 4.43 7.31 9.56
C VAL A 110 4.66 6.51 10.84
N ILE A 111 3.59 6.20 11.58
CA ILE A 111 3.66 5.24 12.68
C ILE A 111 3.68 3.84 12.06
N GLU A 112 4.69 3.06 12.42
CA GLU A 112 4.94 1.74 11.83
C GLU A 112 4.64 0.59 12.81
N GLY A 113 4.66 -0.65 12.30
CA GLY A 113 4.42 -1.85 13.08
C GLY A 113 2.93 -2.19 13.26
N ALA A 114 2.56 -2.65 14.44
CA ALA A 114 1.24 -3.17 14.77
C ALA A 114 0.20 -2.05 14.98
N VAL A 115 -0.02 -1.18 14.00
CA VAL A 115 -0.92 -0.03 14.06
C VAL A 115 -1.93 -0.02 12.93
N GLY A 116 -3.13 0.47 13.18
CA GLY A 116 -4.20 0.57 12.19
C GLY A 116 -4.45 -0.76 11.49
N ALA A 117 -4.42 -0.74 10.15
CA ALA A 117 -4.59 -1.94 9.32
C ALA A 117 -3.48 -2.99 9.51
N GLY A 118 -2.35 -2.64 10.12
CA GLY A 118 -1.25 -3.55 10.45
C GLY A 118 -1.39 -4.25 11.81
N THR A 119 -2.43 -3.96 12.60
CA THR A 119 -2.56 -4.48 13.98
C THR A 119 -2.65 -6.00 14.02
N GLY A 120 -3.41 -6.63 13.11
CA GLY A 120 -3.64 -8.07 13.12
C GLY A 120 -2.78 -8.87 12.12
N THR A 121 -1.86 -8.23 11.39
CA THR A 121 -1.12 -8.86 10.29
C THR A 121 0.05 -9.73 10.77
N VAL A 122 0.38 -10.75 9.97
CA VAL A 122 1.49 -11.68 10.18
C VAL A 122 2.37 -11.71 8.93
N CYS A 123 3.67 -11.50 9.08
CA CYS A 123 4.59 -11.48 7.93
C CYS A 123 5.79 -12.39 8.20
N PHE A 124 6.06 -13.33 7.29
CA PHE A 124 7.09 -14.38 7.45
C PHE A 124 6.96 -15.19 8.74
N GLY A 125 5.73 -15.33 9.27
CA GLY A 125 5.47 -15.99 10.54
C GLY A 125 5.84 -15.15 11.78
N PHE A 126 6.32 -13.93 11.62
CA PHE A 126 6.49 -12.94 12.66
C PHE A 126 5.36 -11.92 12.64
N LYS A 127 5.26 -11.08 13.66
CA LYS A 127 4.31 -9.98 13.65
C LYS A 127 4.64 -9.02 12.51
N GLY A 128 3.70 -8.87 11.56
CA GLY A 128 3.77 -7.90 10.48
C GLY A 128 3.21 -6.54 10.88
N GLY A 129 2.95 -5.67 9.92
CA GLY A 129 2.42 -4.35 10.22
C GLY A 129 2.46 -3.38 9.07
N ILE A 130 2.35 -2.11 9.43
CA ILE A 130 2.64 -0.99 8.55
C ILE A 130 4.14 -0.74 8.54
N GLY A 131 4.70 -0.54 7.36
CA GLY A 131 6.09 -0.10 7.20
C GLY A 131 6.18 0.98 6.13
N SER A 132 7.20 1.80 6.21
CA SER A 132 7.43 2.88 5.26
C SER A 132 8.91 3.09 4.99
N SER A 133 9.21 3.63 3.82
CA SER A 133 10.56 4.06 3.44
C SER A 133 10.50 5.08 2.33
N SER A 134 11.59 5.78 2.09
CA SER A 134 11.67 6.72 0.98
C SER A 134 13.09 6.81 0.41
N ARG A 135 13.16 7.23 -0.84
CA ARG A 135 14.42 7.54 -1.53
C ARG A 135 14.28 8.88 -2.24
N LYS A 136 15.25 9.75 -2.03
CA LYS A 136 15.39 10.98 -2.80
C LYS A 136 16.54 10.84 -3.79
N LEU A 137 16.25 11.02 -5.07
CA LEU A 137 17.26 10.97 -6.11
C LEU A 137 18.19 12.19 -6.05
N PRO A 138 19.46 12.04 -6.44
CA PRO A 138 20.34 13.18 -6.66
C PRO A 138 19.76 14.17 -7.68
N ALA A 139 20.12 15.44 -7.56
CA ALA A 139 19.67 16.48 -8.50
C ALA A 139 20.06 16.15 -9.96
N SER A 140 21.21 15.52 -10.19
CA SER A 140 21.66 15.06 -11.51
C SER A 140 20.77 13.98 -12.13
N LEU A 141 19.91 13.33 -11.34
CA LEU A 141 18.93 12.34 -11.77
C LEU A 141 17.48 12.86 -11.61
N GLY A 142 17.31 14.17 -11.54
CA GLY A 142 16.01 14.86 -11.48
C GLY A 142 15.57 15.26 -10.07
N GLY A 143 16.24 14.80 -9.00
CA GLY A 143 15.96 15.21 -7.61
C GLY A 143 14.62 14.71 -7.05
N TYR A 144 13.93 13.82 -7.76
CA TYR A 144 12.61 13.30 -7.37
C TYR A 144 12.67 12.41 -6.14
N THR A 145 11.55 12.33 -5.45
CA THR A 145 11.35 11.47 -4.29
C THR A 145 10.42 10.32 -4.62
N ILE A 146 10.75 9.13 -4.13
CA ILE A 146 9.86 7.97 -4.04
C ILE A 146 9.58 7.72 -2.57
N GLY A 147 8.30 7.65 -2.19
CA GLY A 147 7.85 7.17 -0.89
C GLY A 147 7.08 5.87 -1.04
N VAL A 148 7.34 4.91 -0.15
CA VAL A 148 6.64 3.63 -0.12
C VAL A 148 6.01 3.41 1.25
N LEU A 149 4.77 2.96 1.27
CA LEU A 149 4.08 2.45 2.45
C LEU A 149 3.59 1.04 2.15
N VAL A 150 3.77 0.12 3.10
CA VAL A 150 3.28 -1.25 2.98
C VAL A 150 2.38 -1.63 4.15
N GLN A 151 1.40 -2.49 3.87
CA GLN A 151 0.71 -3.32 4.86
C GLN A 151 1.15 -4.76 4.60
N SER A 152 2.07 -5.27 5.44
CA SER A 152 2.70 -6.57 5.26
C SER A 152 1.95 -7.67 5.99
N ASN A 153 1.51 -8.71 5.25
CA ASN A 153 0.77 -9.86 5.80
C ASN A 153 0.99 -11.07 4.89
N PHE A 154 2.24 -11.50 4.68
CA PHE A 154 2.56 -12.54 3.70
C PHE A 154 3.68 -13.46 4.19
N GLY A 155 3.84 -14.59 3.51
CA GLY A 155 4.83 -15.61 3.81
C GLY A 155 5.94 -15.71 2.77
N GLY A 156 6.89 -16.59 3.05
CA GLY A 156 8.08 -16.86 2.23
C GLY A 156 9.24 -17.26 3.10
N VAL A 157 10.45 -17.00 2.65
CA VAL A 157 11.70 -17.20 3.40
C VAL A 157 12.35 -15.85 3.61
N LEU A 158 12.16 -15.25 4.80
CA LEU A 158 12.65 -13.91 5.08
C LEU A 158 14.14 -13.75 4.75
N THR A 159 14.43 -12.78 3.90
CA THR A 159 15.77 -12.37 3.52
C THR A 159 15.96 -10.89 3.85
N ILE A 160 17.03 -10.55 4.55
CA ILE A 160 17.40 -9.17 4.90
C ILE A 160 18.84 -8.95 4.41
N ASN A 161 19.06 -7.97 3.55
CA ASN A 161 20.35 -7.67 2.94
C ASN A 161 21.05 -8.92 2.33
N GLY A 162 20.28 -9.78 1.69
CA GLY A 162 20.79 -11.02 1.08
C GLY A 162 21.02 -12.19 2.06
N ILE A 163 20.82 -11.99 3.36
CA ILE A 163 20.94 -13.03 4.38
C ILE A 163 19.60 -13.72 4.57
N ALA A 164 19.56 -15.05 4.45
CA ALA A 164 18.37 -15.88 4.62
C ALA A 164 17.99 -16.01 6.12
N VAL A 165 17.51 -14.93 6.72
CA VAL A 165 17.14 -14.84 8.16
C VAL A 165 16.08 -15.89 8.53
N GLY A 166 15.07 -16.08 7.67
CA GLY A 166 14.03 -17.07 7.90
C GLY A 166 14.58 -18.50 8.02
N ALA A 167 15.55 -18.85 7.16
CA ALA A 167 16.21 -20.15 7.23
C ALA A 167 17.09 -20.29 8.49
N TYR A 168 17.84 -19.25 8.83
CA TYR A 168 18.65 -19.22 10.06
C TYR A 168 17.79 -19.40 11.32
N LEU A 169 16.64 -18.74 11.39
CA LEU A 169 15.71 -18.83 12.51
C LEU A 169 14.79 -20.07 12.41
N GLN A 170 14.97 -20.91 11.39
CA GLN A 170 14.13 -22.09 11.12
C GLN A 170 12.61 -21.74 11.07
N LYS A 171 12.31 -20.55 10.58
CA LYS A 171 10.94 -20.02 10.50
C LYS A 171 10.67 -19.50 9.11
N PHE A 172 10.07 -20.33 8.28
CA PHE A 172 9.74 -20.02 6.88
C PHE A 172 8.58 -20.88 6.39
N SER A 173 7.94 -20.44 5.33
CA SER A 173 6.85 -21.17 4.67
C SER A 173 7.32 -22.56 4.24
N PHE A 174 6.45 -23.56 4.45
CA PHE A 174 6.72 -24.97 4.12
C PHE A 174 7.84 -25.64 4.97
N SER A 175 8.33 -24.99 6.03
CA SER A 175 9.30 -25.61 6.95
C SER A 175 8.76 -26.85 7.65
N ASN A 176 7.44 -26.95 7.81
CA ASN A 176 6.72 -28.15 8.22
C ASN A 176 5.64 -28.44 7.17
N GLU A 177 5.62 -29.63 6.61
CA GLU A 177 4.61 -30.06 5.61
C GLU A 177 3.17 -29.91 6.11
N LEU A 178 2.97 -29.82 7.42
CA LEU A 178 1.69 -29.65 8.10
C LEU A 178 1.27 -28.20 8.35
N LEU A 179 2.15 -27.22 8.14
CA LEU A 179 1.83 -25.79 8.31
C LEU A 179 1.38 -25.21 6.97
N ASN A 180 0.24 -25.66 6.51
CA ASN A 180 -0.28 -25.47 5.16
C ASN A 180 -0.89 -24.10 4.86
N ASN A 181 -0.72 -23.08 5.67
CA ASN A 181 -1.30 -21.77 5.39
C ASN A 181 -0.21 -20.74 5.12
N VAL A 182 0.22 -20.70 3.87
CA VAL A 182 1.01 -19.59 3.30
C VAL A 182 0.08 -18.58 2.64
N ASP A 183 -1.12 -18.43 3.18
CA ASP A 183 -2.04 -17.39 2.76
C ASP A 183 -1.53 -16.06 3.30
N GLY A 184 -1.48 -15.09 2.44
CA GLY A 184 -0.97 -13.79 2.82
C GLY A 184 -1.38 -12.72 1.83
N SER A 185 -1.00 -11.49 2.08
CA SER A 185 -1.29 -10.35 1.21
C SER A 185 -0.32 -9.22 1.49
N CYS A 186 -0.02 -8.43 0.48
CA CYS A 186 0.75 -7.21 0.66
C CYS A 186 0.12 -6.06 -0.11
N MET A 187 -0.29 -5.02 0.60
CA MET A 187 -0.63 -3.76 -0.05
C MET A 187 0.61 -2.88 -0.06
N ILE A 188 1.03 -2.47 -1.25
CA ILE A 188 2.17 -1.59 -1.48
C ILE A 188 1.66 -0.31 -2.12
N ILE A 189 1.93 0.82 -1.51
CA ILE A 189 1.60 2.13 -2.05
C ILE A 189 2.89 2.86 -2.37
N VAL A 190 3.05 3.27 -3.62
CA VAL A 190 4.22 4.01 -4.12
C VAL A 190 3.80 5.40 -4.54
N ALA A 191 4.29 6.42 -3.85
CA ALA A 191 4.06 7.82 -4.17
C ALA A 191 5.33 8.46 -4.73
N THR A 192 5.19 9.34 -5.71
CA THR A 192 6.32 10.12 -6.24
C THR A 192 5.89 11.53 -6.63
N ASP A 193 6.81 12.49 -6.52
CA ASP A 193 6.66 13.84 -7.07
C ASP A 193 7.13 13.95 -8.53
N ALA A 194 7.68 12.88 -9.10
CA ALA A 194 8.05 12.84 -10.51
C ALA A 194 6.81 12.94 -11.42
N PRO A 195 6.85 13.73 -12.50
CA PRO A 195 5.75 13.84 -13.45
C PRO A 195 5.68 12.57 -14.31
N LEU A 196 4.88 11.60 -13.84
CA LEU A 196 4.67 10.32 -14.52
C LEU A 196 3.21 10.19 -14.98
N ASP A 197 3.02 9.65 -16.18
CA ASP A 197 1.73 9.22 -16.69
C ASP A 197 1.33 7.83 -16.14
N HIS A 198 0.09 7.41 -16.38
CA HIS A 198 -0.43 6.10 -16.01
C HIS A 198 0.50 4.95 -16.45
N ARG A 199 0.99 4.99 -17.70
CA ARG A 199 1.86 3.95 -18.25
C ARG A 199 3.18 3.84 -17.47
N ASN A 200 3.82 4.97 -17.14
CA ASN A 200 5.07 4.97 -16.37
C ASN A 200 4.83 4.64 -14.91
N LEU A 201 3.69 5.03 -14.32
CA LEU A 201 3.28 4.60 -12.97
C LEU A 201 3.02 3.09 -12.92
N MET A 202 2.42 2.48 -13.95
CA MET A 202 2.28 1.03 -14.06
C MET A 202 3.65 0.33 -14.10
N ARG A 203 4.63 0.90 -14.83
CA ARG A 203 6.01 0.38 -14.86
C ARG A 203 6.69 0.50 -13.50
N LEU A 204 6.44 1.61 -12.79
CA LEU A 204 6.96 1.83 -11.43
C LEU A 204 6.35 0.82 -10.45
N ALA A 205 5.02 0.62 -10.49
CA ALA A 205 4.31 -0.36 -9.67
C ALA A 205 4.86 -1.78 -9.83
N LYS A 206 5.12 -2.20 -11.07
CA LYS A 206 5.74 -3.51 -11.35
C LYS A 206 7.10 -3.68 -10.68
N ARG A 207 7.87 -2.60 -10.48
CA ARG A 207 9.20 -2.67 -9.85
C ARG A 207 9.11 -2.83 -8.33
N ALA A 208 8.10 -2.29 -7.68
CA ALA A 208 7.88 -2.50 -6.26
C ALA A 208 7.73 -4.00 -5.91
N MET A 209 7.13 -4.81 -6.79
CA MET A 209 7.07 -6.27 -6.61
C MET A 209 8.46 -6.93 -6.57
N LEU A 210 9.46 -6.38 -7.23
CA LEU A 210 10.83 -6.88 -7.11
C LEU A 210 11.40 -6.62 -5.71
N GLY A 211 11.00 -5.53 -5.05
CA GLY A 211 11.34 -5.24 -3.65
C GLY A 211 10.72 -6.27 -2.70
N LEU A 212 9.44 -6.64 -2.91
CA LEU A 212 8.81 -7.74 -2.17
C LEU A 212 9.57 -9.06 -2.38
N GLY A 213 9.92 -9.40 -3.62
CA GLY A 213 10.71 -10.61 -3.93
C GLY A 213 12.08 -10.62 -3.24
N ARG A 214 12.77 -9.47 -3.09
CA ARG A 214 14.04 -9.35 -2.39
C ARG A 214 13.95 -9.71 -0.91
N THR A 215 12.82 -9.46 -0.27
CA THR A 215 12.59 -9.87 1.12
C THR A 215 12.29 -11.35 1.27
N GLY A 216 12.19 -12.11 0.17
CA GLY A 216 11.87 -13.54 0.16
C GLY A 216 10.38 -13.85 0.11
N GLY A 217 9.54 -12.85 -0.19
CA GLY A 217 8.13 -13.04 -0.49
C GLY A 217 7.92 -13.81 -1.79
N ILE A 218 6.97 -14.74 -1.82
CA ILE A 218 6.76 -15.66 -2.95
C ILE A 218 5.46 -15.45 -3.72
N ALA A 219 4.64 -14.46 -3.31
CA ALA A 219 3.31 -14.24 -3.89
C ALA A 219 2.53 -15.57 -4.02
N SER A 220 2.31 -16.26 -2.89
CA SER A 220 1.69 -17.59 -2.83
C SER A 220 0.26 -17.57 -3.37
N ASN A 221 -0.29 -18.75 -3.72
CA ASN A 221 -1.62 -18.88 -4.33
C ASN A 221 -2.76 -18.21 -3.54
N GLY A 222 -2.68 -18.16 -2.22
CA GLY A 222 -3.66 -17.46 -1.37
C GLY A 222 -3.31 -15.99 -1.09
N SER A 223 -2.23 -15.46 -1.70
CA SER A 223 -1.79 -14.07 -1.52
C SER A 223 -2.60 -13.10 -2.36
N GLY A 224 -2.73 -11.87 -1.89
CA GLY A 224 -3.20 -10.75 -2.70
C GLY A 224 -2.19 -9.61 -2.62
N ASP A 225 -1.34 -9.53 -3.62
CA ASP A 225 -0.22 -8.59 -3.66
C ASP A 225 -0.51 -7.51 -4.70
N TYR A 226 -0.86 -6.32 -4.21
CA TYR A 226 -1.19 -5.20 -5.08
C TYR A 226 -0.26 -4.02 -4.84
N VAL A 227 0.06 -3.34 -5.92
CA VAL A 227 0.81 -2.09 -5.89
C VAL A 227 -0.04 -0.97 -6.46
N ILE A 228 -0.27 0.07 -5.66
CA ILE A 228 -0.89 1.32 -6.08
C ILE A 228 0.23 2.34 -6.23
N ALA A 229 0.51 2.77 -7.45
CA ALA A 229 1.48 3.83 -7.72
C ALA A 229 0.77 5.11 -8.14
N PHE A 230 1.15 6.27 -7.60
CA PHE A 230 0.59 7.55 -8.00
C PHE A 230 1.63 8.67 -8.00
N SER A 231 1.37 9.70 -8.81
CA SER A 231 2.21 10.91 -8.87
C SER A 231 1.50 12.07 -8.19
N THR A 232 2.23 12.77 -7.31
CA THR A 232 1.77 14.00 -6.66
C THR A 232 2.09 15.25 -7.49
N ALA A 233 2.72 15.10 -8.66
CA ALA A 233 3.08 16.20 -9.54
C ALA A 233 1.86 17.07 -9.87
N GLU A 234 1.85 18.31 -9.38
CA GLU A 234 0.68 19.18 -9.39
C GLU A 234 0.21 19.52 -10.80
N GLN A 235 1.15 19.71 -11.72
CA GLN A 235 0.88 20.01 -13.13
C GLN A 235 0.15 18.90 -13.88
N ASN A 236 0.20 17.66 -13.35
CA ASN A 236 -0.43 16.49 -13.95
C ASN A 236 -1.79 16.12 -13.31
N ARG A 237 -2.25 16.90 -12.34
CA ARG A 237 -3.57 16.66 -11.74
C ARG A 237 -4.68 16.75 -12.79
N VAL A 238 -5.62 15.83 -12.72
CA VAL A 238 -6.78 15.77 -13.60
C VAL A 238 -7.95 16.46 -12.91
N LEU A 239 -8.38 17.60 -13.47
CA LEU A 239 -9.49 18.36 -12.91
C LEU A 239 -10.83 17.67 -13.19
N HIS A 240 -11.74 17.68 -12.22
CA HIS A 240 -13.08 17.12 -12.37
C HIS A 240 -13.90 17.85 -13.45
N GLN A 241 -13.83 19.16 -13.45
CA GLN A 241 -14.46 19.98 -14.49
C GLN A 241 -13.41 20.48 -15.46
N THR A 242 -13.61 20.19 -16.75
CA THR A 242 -12.75 20.64 -17.84
C THR A 242 -13.61 21.37 -18.88
N ASN A 243 -12.99 22.25 -19.63
CA ASN A 243 -13.63 22.91 -20.77
C ASN A 243 -13.60 22.08 -22.06
N ASN A 244 -13.36 20.77 -21.96
CA ASN A 244 -13.19 19.83 -23.08
C ASN A 244 -12.05 20.17 -24.04
N LEU A 245 -11.10 21.01 -23.63
CA LEU A 245 -9.92 21.34 -24.42
C LEU A 245 -8.74 20.41 -24.08
N PRO A 246 -7.89 20.10 -25.05
CA PRO A 246 -6.65 19.38 -24.79
C PRO A 246 -5.80 20.07 -23.73
N LYS A 247 -5.26 19.30 -22.79
CA LYS A 247 -4.34 19.79 -21.75
C LYS A 247 -2.96 19.18 -21.96
N PRO A 248 -1.88 19.97 -21.96
CA PRO A 248 -0.53 19.41 -21.98
C PRO A 248 -0.26 18.58 -20.73
N LEU A 249 0.36 17.43 -20.89
CA LEU A 249 0.80 16.56 -19.83
C LEU A 249 2.32 16.54 -19.79
N LEU A 250 2.91 16.82 -18.62
CA LEU A 250 4.33 16.63 -18.43
C LEU A 250 4.61 15.15 -18.15
N ASN A 251 5.56 14.59 -18.88
CA ASN A 251 5.92 13.19 -18.67
C ASN A 251 7.44 13.02 -18.74
N LEU A 252 7.99 12.37 -17.74
CA LEU A 252 9.41 12.05 -17.71
C LEU A 252 9.76 11.10 -18.86
N PRO A 253 10.83 11.37 -19.64
CA PRO A 253 11.27 10.47 -20.70
C PRO A 253 11.58 9.05 -20.15
N ASN A 254 11.36 8.03 -20.98
CA ASN A 254 11.60 6.64 -20.58
C ASN A 254 13.01 6.40 -20.02
N ASP A 255 14.02 7.00 -20.63
CA ASP A 255 15.42 6.82 -20.24
C ASP A 255 15.75 7.41 -18.87
N ALA A 256 14.94 8.36 -18.41
CA ALA A 256 15.07 8.96 -17.08
C ALA A 256 14.29 8.21 -15.98
N THR A 257 13.59 7.12 -16.30
CA THR A 257 12.76 6.38 -15.30
C THR A 257 13.53 5.34 -14.50
N SER A 258 14.68 4.85 -14.98
CA SER A 258 15.42 3.76 -14.32
C SER A 258 15.87 4.09 -12.88
N PRO A 259 16.32 5.31 -12.55
CA PRO A 259 16.62 5.67 -11.16
C PRO A 259 15.39 5.58 -10.24
N LEU A 260 14.20 5.95 -10.70
CA LEU A 260 12.94 5.82 -9.97
C LEU A 260 12.58 4.35 -9.73
N PHE A 261 12.84 3.47 -10.71
CA PHE A 261 12.60 2.04 -10.58
C PHE A 261 13.49 1.42 -9.50
N MET A 262 14.78 1.76 -9.49
CA MET A 262 15.70 1.30 -8.45
C MET A 262 15.26 1.81 -7.07
N ALA A 263 14.91 3.09 -6.96
CA ALA A 263 14.43 3.70 -5.73
C ALA A 263 13.15 3.01 -5.21
N ALA A 264 12.21 2.65 -6.09
CA ALA A 264 10.98 1.94 -5.70
C ALA A 264 11.28 0.53 -5.20
N ILE A 265 12.22 -0.21 -5.82
CA ILE A 265 12.64 -1.54 -5.37
C ILE A 265 13.22 -1.47 -3.96
N GLU A 266 14.21 -0.59 -3.76
CA GLU A 266 14.91 -0.43 -2.49
C GLU A 266 13.97 0.06 -1.37
N ALA A 267 13.14 1.06 -1.66
CA ALA A 267 12.19 1.57 -0.69
C ALA A 267 11.12 0.54 -0.31
N THR A 268 10.68 -0.32 -1.25
CA THR A 268 9.73 -1.39 -0.93
C THR A 268 10.36 -2.45 -0.05
N GLU A 269 11.59 -2.90 -0.36
CA GLU A 269 12.34 -3.84 0.45
C GLU A 269 12.48 -3.32 1.89
N GLU A 270 12.94 -2.08 2.06
CA GLU A 270 13.13 -1.46 3.37
C GLU A 270 11.78 -1.25 4.10
N ALA A 271 10.72 -0.81 3.43
CA ALA A 271 9.43 -0.64 4.06
C ALA A 271 8.88 -1.96 4.64
N ILE A 272 9.06 -3.09 3.93
CA ILE A 272 8.68 -4.40 4.43
C ILE A 272 9.52 -4.78 5.66
N ILE A 273 10.83 -4.57 5.61
CA ILE A 273 11.71 -4.83 6.75
C ILE A 273 11.34 -3.94 7.93
N ASN A 274 11.07 -2.64 7.72
CA ASN A 274 10.64 -1.72 8.76
C ASN A 274 9.33 -2.16 9.43
N SER A 275 8.38 -2.73 8.66
CA SER A 275 7.14 -3.26 9.22
C SER A 275 7.36 -4.37 10.25
N LEU A 276 8.40 -5.20 10.04
CA LEU A 276 8.80 -6.27 10.95
C LEU A 276 9.58 -5.74 12.16
N LEU A 277 10.52 -4.80 11.92
CA LEU A 277 11.36 -4.23 12.98
C LEU A 277 10.57 -3.35 13.96
N ALA A 278 9.54 -2.66 13.47
CA ALA A 278 8.69 -1.82 14.30
C ALA A 278 7.55 -2.60 15.02
N ALA A 279 7.30 -3.84 14.61
CA ALA A 279 6.24 -4.64 15.21
C ALA A 279 6.67 -5.23 16.57
N THR A 280 5.70 -5.31 17.48
CA THR A 280 5.87 -5.94 18.80
C THR A 280 5.04 -7.22 18.88
N GLU A 281 5.43 -8.14 19.78
CA GLU A 281 4.66 -9.33 20.06
C GLU A 281 3.17 -8.97 20.31
N THR A 282 2.28 -9.71 19.68
CA THR A 282 0.83 -9.43 19.76
C THR A 282 0.08 -10.71 20.11
N ILE A 283 -0.80 -10.59 21.11
CA ILE A 283 -1.80 -11.61 21.48
C ILE A 283 -3.15 -11.09 21.02
N GLY A 284 -3.83 -11.84 20.19
CA GLY A 284 -5.10 -11.45 19.57
C GLY A 284 -6.24 -12.41 19.84
N PHE A 285 -7.11 -12.55 18.85
CA PHE A 285 -8.33 -13.33 18.93
C PHE A 285 -8.09 -14.79 19.40
N LYS A 286 -8.89 -15.25 20.33
CA LYS A 286 -8.80 -16.59 20.96
C LYS A 286 -7.44 -16.90 21.61
N GLY A 287 -6.65 -15.90 21.96
CA GLY A 287 -5.34 -16.08 22.54
C GLY A 287 -4.24 -16.43 21.52
N ASN A 288 -4.52 -16.34 20.23
CA ASN A 288 -3.50 -16.50 19.19
C ASN A 288 -2.36 -15.49 19.39
N LYS A 289 -1.15 -15.98 19.38
CA LYS A 289 0.05 -15.20 19.69
C LYS A 289 1.02 -15.22 18.53
N VAL A 290 1.52 -14.05 18.15
CA VAL A 290 2.59 -13.90 17.14
C VAL A 290 3.73 -13.08 17.74
N ALA A 291 4.93 -13.67 17.75
CA ALA A 291 6.13 -13.02 18.23
C ALA A 291 6.64 -11.96 17.22
N ALA A 292 7.29 -10.94 17.73
CA ALA A 292 8.09 -10.04 16.90
C ALA A 292 9.29 -10.76 16.27
N LEU A 293 9.87 -10.16 15.24
CA LEU A 293 11.18 -10.58 14.72
C LEU A 293 12.23 -10.42 15.86
N PRO A 294 13.00 -11.47 16.22
CA PRO A 294 13.99 -11.34 17.28
C PRO A 294 15.15 -10.45 16.82
N ILE A 295 15.26 -9.29 17.44
CA ILE A 295 16.39 -8.36 17.27
C ILE A 295 17.28 -8.57 18.49
N GLN A 296 18.45 -9.13 18.30
CA GLN A 296 19.47 -9.12 19.36
C GLN A 296 19.96 -7.69 19.52
N GLN A 297 19.85 -7.18 20.74
CA GLN A 297 20.48 -5.91 21.15
C GLN A 297 21.99 -6.08 21.28
#